data_6710be5bd414331052ed34ee1511066f
#
_entry.id   6710be5bd414331052ed34ee1511066f
#
_cell.length_a   1.000
_cell.length_b   1.000
_cell.length_c   1.000
_cell.angle_alpha   90.00
_cell.angle_beta   90.00
_cell.angle_gamma   90.00
#
_symmetry.space_group_name_H-M   'P 1'
#
loop_
_entity.id
_entity.type
_entity.pdbx_description
1 polymer ?
#
loop_
_entity_poly.entity_id
_entity_poly.type
_entity_poly.pdbx_seq_one_letter_code
_entity_poly.pdbx_strand_id
1 'polypeptide(L)' 'MSWQDFLAKHQVGDVIDGVVTKQVPFGSFVEYEGCTGLASLQSWAVGTRVSVKILAIDAENQRFSLAAA' A
#
# COMPACT_ATOMS: atom_id res chain seq x y z
N MET A 1 1.07 3.98 13.31
CA MET A 1 1.89 5.03 12.68
C MET A 1 0.98 6.03 11.99
N SER A 2 1.25 7.31 12.13
CA SER A 2 0.46 8.33 11.44
C SER A 2 0.89 8.45 9.98
N TRP A 3 0.05 9.09 9.16
CA TRP A 3 0.38 9.36 7.76
C TRP A 3 1.66 10.19 7.63
N GLN A 4 1.87 11.15 8.52
CA GLN A 4 3.07 11.98 8.48
C GLN A 4 4.32 11.16 8.81
N ASP A 5 4.24 10.22 9.73
CA ASP A 5 5.35 9.31 10.02
C ASP A 5 5.66 8.43 8.82
N PHE A 6 4.64 7.98 8.10
CA PHE A 6 4.81 7.22 6.87
C PHE A 6 5.59 8.04 5.84
N LEU A 7 5.20 9.29 5.62
CA LEU A 7 5.86 10.17 4.66
C LEU A 7 7.31 10.47 5.04
N ALA A 8 7.61 10.53 6.33
CA ALA A 8 8.95 10.80 6.82
C ALA A 8 9.89 9.61 6.63
N LYS A 9 9.36 8.38 6.62
CA LYS A 9 10.16 7.15 6.61
C LYS A 9 10.19 6.46 5.25
N HIS A 10 9.22 6.72 4.38
CA HIS A 10 9.05 6.01 3.12
C HIS A 10 8.91 6.97 1.96
N GLN A 11 9.36 6.53 0.80
CA GLN A 11 9.32 7.31 -0.42
C GLN A 11 8.99 6.39 -1.59
N VAL A 12 8.69 7.00 -2.74
CA VAL A 12 8.48 6.27 -3.98
C VAL A 12 9.69 5.40 -4.29
N GLY A 13 9.44 4.14 -4.59
CA GLY A 13 10.49 3.16 -4.84
C GLY A 13 10.80 2.25 -3.66
N ASP A 14 10.36 2.60 -2.46
CA ASP A 14 10.56 1.73 -1.30
C ASP A 14 9.71 0.46 -1.39
N VAL A 15 10.25 -0.63 -0.86
CA VAL A 15 9.53 -1.90 -0.72
C VAL A 15 9.11 -2.05 0.72
N ILE A 16 7.82 -2.32 0.94
CA ILE A 16 7.25 -2.53 2.25
C ILE A 16 6.49 -3.85 2.30
N ASP A 17 6.34 -4.42 3.49
CA ASP A 17 5.54 -5.61 3.70
C ASP A 17 4.21 -5.18 4.34
N GLY A 18 3.13 -5.39 3.62
CA GLY A 18 1.80 -5.04 4.10
C GLY A 18 0.88 -6.24 4.13
N VAL A 19 -0.34 -6.01 4.61
CA VAL A 19 -1.37 -7.04 4.70
C VAL A 19 -2.57 -6.60 3.86
N VAL A 20 -3.07 -7.51 3.03
CA VAL A 20 -4.26 -7.24 2.22
C VAL A 20 -5.48 -7.18 3.14
N THR A 21 -6.17 -6.04 3.12
CA THR A 21 -7.35 -5.83 3.96
C THR A 21 -8.65 -5.90 3.18
N LYS A 22 -8.60 -5.67 1.87
CA LYS A 22 -9.78 -5.70 1.02
C LYS A 22 -9.38 -6.01 -0.42
N GLN A 23 -10.20 -6.84 -1.07
CA GLN A 23 -10.05 -7.12 -2.49
C GLN A 23 -11.16 -6.40 -3.25
N VAL A 24 -10.80 -5.72 -4.34
CA VAL A 24 -11.74 -4.98 -5.18
C VAL A 24 -11.53 -5.39 -6.64
N PRO A 25 -12.51 -5.15 -7.54
CA PRO A 25 -12.38 -5.58 -8.93
C PRO A 25 -11.15 -5.05 -9.66
N PHE A 26 -10.65 -3.89 -9.26
CA PHE A 26 -9.51 -3.25 -9.92
C PHE A 26 -8.19 -3.42 -9.15
N GLY A 27 -8.16 -4.20 -8.07
CA GLY A 27 -6.93 -4.43 -7.33
C GLY A 27 -7.17 -4.92 -5.91
N SER A 28 -6.21 -4.67 -5.04
CA SER A 28 -6.30 -5.03 -3.62
C SER A 28 -5.81 -3.88 -2.76
N PHE A 29 -6.49 -3.64 -1.64
CA PHE A 29 -6.02 -2.67 -0.66
C PHE A 29 -5.06 -3.35 0.31
N VAL A 30 -3.92 -2.71 0.51
CA VAL A 30 -2.86 -3.21 1.39
C VAL A 30 -2.65 -2.20 2.51
N GLU A 31 -2.69 -2.69 3.75
CA GLU A 31 -2.45 -1.86 4.92
C GLU A 31 -1.02 -2.03 5.40
N TYR A 32 -0.37 -0.91 5.71
CA TYR A 32 0.96 -0.87 6.28
C TYR A 32 0.97 0.16 7.41
N GLU A 33 1.07 -0.32 8.64
CA GLU A 33 1.17 0.52 9.86
C GLU A 33 0.10 1.61 9.94
N GLY A 34 -1.14 1.24 9.64
CA GLY A 34 -2.27 2.16 9.73
C GLY A 34 -2.53 2.98 8.47
N CYS A 35 -1.68 2.87 7.46
CA CYS A 35 -1.86 3.53 6.18
C CYS A 35 -2.28 2.52 5.12
N THR A 36 -3.23 2.88 4.27
CA THR A 36 -3.77 1.97 3.26
C THR A 36 -3.39 2.44 1.86
N GLY A 37 -2.84 1.53 1.06
CA GLY A 37 -2.52 1.77 -0.34
C GLY A 37 -3.25 0.81 -1.26
N LEU A 38 -3.33 1.17 -2.54
CA LEU A 38 -3.95 0.34 -3.56
C LEU A 38 -2.89 -0.31 -4.43
N ALA A 39 -2.89 -1.64 -4.47
CA ALA A 39 -2.10 -2.42 -5.40
C ALA A 39 -2.97 -2.71 -6.62
N SER A 40 -2.85 -1.90 -7.66
CA SER A 40 -3.65 -2.02 -8.87
C SER A 40 -3.37 -3.33 -9.60
N LEU A 41 -4.41 -3.96 -10.13
CA LEU A 41 -4.34 -5.18 -10.91
C LEU A 41 -3.77 -6.39 -10.16
N GLN A 42 -3.68 -6.32 -8.84
CA GLN A 42 -3.25 -7.44 -8.00
C GLN A 42 -4.46 -8.04 -7.31
N SER A 43 -4.61 -9.35 -7.40
CA SER A 43 -5.74 -10.06 -6.83
C SER A 43 -5.25 -11.01 -5.75
N TRP A 44 -5.06 -10.48 -4.54
CA TRP A 44 -4.63 -11.27 -3.39
C TRP A 44 -5.78 -11.49 -2.42
N ALA A 45 -5.78 -12.63 -1.76
CA ALA A 45 -6.78 -12.90 -0.72
C ALA A 45 -6.60 -11.98 0.48
N VAL A 46 -7.71 -11.56 1.09
CA VAL A 46 -7.69 -10.76 2.32
C VAL A 46 -6.95 -11.53 3.42
N GLY A 47 -6.07 -10.81 4.14
CA GLY A 47 -5.24 -11.39 5.18
C GLY A 47 -3.87 -11.85 4.69
N THR A 48 -3.61 -11.85 3.39
CA THR A 48 -2.32 -12.21 2.83
C THR A 48 -1.29 -11.13 3.12
N ARG A 49 -0.11 -11.53 3.57
CA ARG A 49 1.03 -10.62 3.72
C ARG A 49 1.79 -10.58 2.39
N VAL A 50 2.02 -9.38 1.90
CA VAL A 50 2.65 -9.19 0.59
C VAL A 50 3.76 -8.15 0.69
N SER A 51 4.80 -8.33 -0.13
CA SER A 51 5.84 -7.32 -0.30
C SER A 51 5.47 -6.49 -1.52
N VAL A 52 5.37 -5.18 -1.33
CA VAL A 52 4.91 -4.26 -2.36
C VAL A 52 5.86 -3.08 -2.48
N LYS A 53 5.96 -2.54 -3.69
CA LYS A 53 6.77 -1.38 -3.99
C LYS A 53 5.86 -0.17 -4.10
N ILE A 54 6.27 0.94 -3.48
CA ILE A 54 5.54 2.20 -3.57
C ILE A 54 5.79 2.83 -4.93
N LEU A 55 4.73 2.99 -5.73
CA LEU A 55 4.82 3.58 -7.06
C LEU A 55 4.57 5.08 -7.04
N ALA A 56 3.63 5.53 -6.23
CA ALA A 56 3.27 6.94 -6.12
C ALA A 56 2.65 7.19 -4.74
N ILE A 57 2.82 8.41 -4.24
CA ILE A 57 2.26 8.84 -2.97
C ILE A 57 1.41 10.08 -3.23
N ASP A 58 0.13 10.02 -2.84
CA ASP A 58 -0.80 11.15 -2.91
C ASP A 58 -1.00 11.66 -1.48
N ALA A 59 -0.20 12.65 -1.09
CA ALA A 59 -0.25 13.20 0.26
C ALA A 59 -1.56 13.94 0.54
N GLU A 60 -2.17 14.53 -0.48
CA GLU A 60 -3.40 15.29 -0.33
C GLU A 60 -4.57 14.39 0.07
N ASN A 61 -4.69 13.23 -0.56
CA ASN A 61 -5.75 12.26 -0.28
C ASN A 61 -5.32 11.16 0.69
N GLN A 62 -4.09 11.23 1.20
CA GLN A 62 -3.51 10.24 2.10
C GLN A 62 -3.59 8.82 1.55
N ARG A 63 -3.15 8.68 0.30
CA ARG A 63 -3.15 7.40 -0.42
C ARG A 63 -1.80 7.14 -1.05
N PHE A 64 -1.56 5.90 -1.37
CA PHE A 64 -0.38 5.54 -2.15
C PHE A 64 -0.69 4.35 -3.05
N SER A 65 0.00 4.31 -4.18
CA SER A 65 -0.15 3.24 -5.17
C SER A 65 0.99 2.26 -5.02
N LEU A 66 0.68 0.98 -5.16
CA LEU A 66 1.61 -0.10 -4.93
C LEU A 66 1.65 -1.05 -6.13
N ALA A 67 2.76 -1.78 -6.24
CA ALA A 67 2.88 -2.89 -7.18
C ALA A 67 3.54 -4.06 -6.45
N ALA A 68 3.38 -5.26 -6.99
CA ALA A 68 4.09 -6.41 -6.47
C ALA A 68 5.61 -6.18 -6.58
N ALA A 69 6.30 -6.43 -5.48
CA ALA A 69 7.75 -6.27 -5.44
C ALA A 69 8.48 -7.44 -6.08
#